data_51b80de2c43a8b28272d05e06216f49d
#
_entry.id   51b80de2c43a8b28272d05e06216f49d
#
_cell.length_a   1.000
_cell.length_b   1.000
_cell.length_c   1.000
_cell.angle_alpha   90.00
_cell.angle_beta   90.00
_cell.angle_gamma   90.00
#
_symmetry.space_group_name_H-M   'P 1'
#
loop_
_entity.id
_entity.type
_entity.pdbx_description
1 polymer ?
#
loop_
_entity_poly.entity_id
_entity_poly.type
_entity_poly.pdbx_seq_one_letter_code
_entity_poly.pdbx_strand_id
1 'polypeptide(L)'
;MQELKPIKEGKVREIYDNGDSLIMVATDRISCFDVILNNEVTKKGTVLTQMSKFWFDMTEDILPNHMISVDTKDMPEFFQQEKYEGKSMMCKKLNMLPIECIVRGYITGSGWKSYQENGTVCGIKLPEGLKESDKLPEPIYTPSTKAEIGDHDENISYEQSVDHLEKYFPGRGKELAEKLRDNTIALYKKCAEYALTKGIIIADTKFEFGLDENGNIKTSIPLKEPKKEEQKNNNK
;
A
#
# COMPACT_ATOMS: atom_id res chain seq x y z
N MET A 1 28.97 -17.10 5.14
CA MET A 1 27.86 -16.56 4.35
C MET A 1 28.16 -15.11 3.98
N GLN A 2 27.98 -14.72 2.74
CA GLN A 2 28.12 -13.32 2.33
C GLN A 2 26.96 -12.53 2.93
N GLU A 3 27.25 -11.46 3.66
CA GLU A 3 26.22 -10.60 4.26
C GLU A 3 25.50 -9.85 3.14
N LEU A 4 24.22 -10.15 2.92
CA LEU A 4 23.39 -9.40 1.99
C LEU A 4 22.91 -8.13 2.69
N LYS A 5 23.12 -6.98 2.03
CA LYS A 5 22.60 -5.70 2.52
C LYS A 5 21.29 -5.38 1.81
N PRO A 6 20.30 -4.83 2.52
CA PRO A 6 19.08 -4.37 1.88
C PRO A 6 19.41 -3.23 0.91
N ILE A 7 18.77 -3.24 -0.25
CA ILE A 7 18.81 -2.11 -1.20
C ILE A 7 18.00 -0.92 -0.67
N LYS A 8 17.14 -1.18 0.32
CA LYS A 8 16.30 -0.18 0.95
C LYS A 8 15.92 -0.60 2.37
N GLU A 9 16.16 0.30 3.31
CA GLU A 9 15.66 0.18 4.68
C GLU A 9 14.55 1.20 4.92
N GLY A 10 13.32 0.70 5.03
CA GLY A 10 12.20 1.50 5.50
C GLY A 10 12.12 1.50 7.03
N LYS A 11 11.22 2.29 7.61
CA LYS A 11 11.03 2.39 9.06
C LYS A 11 10.74 1.04 9.72
N VAL A 12 9.97 0.19 9.02
CA VAL A 12 9.47 -1.10 9.54
C VAL A 12 9.64 -2.26 8.56
N ARG A 13 10.37 -2.06 7.47
CA ARG A 13 10.58 -3.06 6.42
C ARG A 13 11.93 -2.88 5.76
N GLU A 14 12.54 -3.99 5.37
CA GLU A 14 13.78 -4.07 4.60
C GLU A 14 13.49 -4.72 3.25
N ILE A 15 14.13 -4.23 2.20
CA ILE A 15 13.95 -4.74 0.83
C ILE A 15 15.32 -5.14 0.29
N TYR A 16 15.40 -6.36 -0.22
CA TYR A 16 16.60 -6.94 -0.80
C TYR A 16 16.36 -7.22 -2.28
N ASP A 17 17.36 -6.95 -3.09
CA ASP A 17 17.35 -7.35 -4.50
C ASP A 17 17.71 -8.84 -4.60
N ASN A 18 16.91 -9.60 -5.32
CA ASN A 18 17.13 -11.02 -5.61
C ASN A 18 17.13 -11.30 -7.12
N GLY A 19 17.79 -10.44 -7.91
CA GLY A 19 17.81 -10.57 -9.36
C GLY A 19 16.45 -10.23 -9.98
N ASP A 20 15.70 -11.23 -10.43
CA ASP A 20 14.40 -11.03 -11.07
C ASP A 20 13.25 -10.78 -10.07
N SER A 21 13.54 -10.84 -8.78
CA SER A 21 12.57 -10.67 -7.71
C SER A 21 13.08 -9.74 -6.62
N LEU A 22 12.22 -9.43 -5.65
CA LEU A 22 12.56 -8.73 -4.41
C LEU A 22 12.25 -9.64 -3.23
N ILE A 23 13.04 -9.52 -2.17
CA ILE A 23 12.70 -10.11 -0.87
C ILE A 23 12.41 -8.98 0.11
N MET A 24 11.20 -8.95 0.63
CA MET A 24 10.73 -7.98 1.60
C MET A 24 10.70 -8.64 2.98
N VAL A 25 11.41 -8.04 3.93
CA VAL A 25 11.43 -8.51 5.33
C VAL A 25 10.68 -7.49 6.18
N ALA A 26 9.54 -7.88 6.74
CA ALA A 26 8.85 -7.07 7.74
C ALA A 26 9.56 -7.20 9.08
N THR A 27 9.92 -6.06 9.69
CA THR A 27 10.61 -6.04 10.97
C THR A 27 9.63 -5.90 12.15
N ASP A 28 10.10 -6.20 13.33
CA ASP A 28 9.36 -6.01 14.57
C ASP A 28 9.42 -4.55 15.07
N ARG A 29 10.18 -3.68 14.36
CA ARG A 29 10.25 -2.24 14.63
C ARG A 29 8.88 -1.59 14.51
N ILE A 30 8.62 -0.60 15.36
CA ILE A 30 7.42 0.27 15.27
C ILE A 30 7.85 1.71 15.04
N SER A 31 7.01 2.48 14.40
CA SER A 31 7.24 3.91 14.18
C SER A 31 6.00 4.71 14.51
N CYS A 32 6.21 5.92 15.04
CA CYS A 32 5.15 6.88 15.35
C CYS A 32 5.60 8.26 14.89
N PHE A 33 4.76 9.00 14.17
CA PHE A 33 5.09 10.32 13.59
C PHE A 33 6.45 10.33 12.86
N ASP A 34 6.69 9.29 12.05
CA ASP A 34 7.90 9.09 11.26
C ASP A 34 9.19 8.79 12.06
N VAL A 35 9.11 8.68 13.39
CA VAL A 35 10.22 8.28 14.26
C VAL A 35 10.14 6.79 14.55
N ILE A 36 11.25 6.07 14.35
CA ILE A 36 11.37 4.67 14.77
C ILE A 36 11.55 4.67 16.29
N LEU A 37 10.69 3.94 16.97
CA LEU A 37 10.77 3.82 18.43
C LEU A 37 11.85 2.81 18.83
N ASN A 38 12.43 2.99 20.01
CA ASN A 38 13.46 2.10 20.54
C ASN A 38 12.93 0.70 20.90
N ASN A 39 11.62 0.58 21.10
CA ASN A 39 10.97 -0.67 21.47
C ASN A 39 10.51 -1.40 20.19
N GLU A 40 10.66 -2.72 20.21
CA GLU A 40 10.09 -3.60 19.19
C GLU A 40 8.85 -4.31 19.72
N VAL A 41 7.97 -4.73 18.82
CA VAL A 41 6.82 -5.59 19.13
C VAL A 41 7.11 -6.97 18.58
N THR A 42 7.43 -7.90 19.46
CA THR A 42 7.79 -9.28 19.12
C THR A 42 6.77 -9.93 18.21
N LYS A 43 7.25 -10.54 17.10
CA LYS A 43 6.45 -11.19 16.06
C LYS A 43 5.55 -10.26 15.23
N LYS A 44 5.65 -8.94 15.38
CA LYS A 44 4.88 -8.01 14.53
C LYS A 44 5.15 -8.25 13.04
N GLY A 45 6.43 -8.41 12.66
CA GLY A 45 6.82 -8.69 11.27
C GLY A 45 6.17 -9.98 10.75
N THR A 46 6.17 -11.03 11.54
CA THR A 46 5.52 -12.30 11.20
C THR A 46 4.01 -12.12 11.01
N VAL A 47 3.33 -11.48 11.94
CA VAL A 47 1.88 -11.23 11.84
C VAL A 47 1.56 -10.46 10.57
N LEU A 48 2.30 -9.37 10.27
CA LEU A 48 2.05 -8.54 9.09
C LEU A 48 2.27 -9.30 7.78
N THR A 49 3.32 -10.13 7.71
CA THR A 49 3.59 -10.94 6.51
C THR A 49 2.51 -11.99 6.29
N GLN A 50 2.09 -12.70 7.36
CA GLN A 50 1.05 -13.72 7.26
C GLN A 50 -0.34 -13.11 6.97
N MET A 51 -0.64 -11.94 7.50
CA MET A 51 -1.86 -11.19 7.14
C MET A 51 -1.83 -10.77 5.67
N SER A 52 -0.69 -10.29 5.17
CA SER A 52 -0.55 -9.93 3.75
C SER A 52 -0.77 -11.15 2.85
N LYS A 53 -0.17 -12.30 3.18
CA LYS A 53 -0.40 -13.55 2.48
C LYS A 53 -1.89 -13.93 2.47
N PHE A 54 -2.52 -13.92 3.63
CA PHE A 54 -3.94 -14.25 3.78
C PHE A 54 -4.83 -13.39 2.86
N TRP A 55 -4.63 -12.06 2.84
CA TRP A 55 -5.40 -11.16 2.00
C TRP A 55 -5.10 -11.35 0.51
N PHE A 56 -3.84 -11.60 0.14
CA PHE A 56 -3.47 -11.88 -1.24
C PHE A 56 -4.11 -13.17 -1.76
N ASP A 57 -4.06 -14.25 -0.98
CA ASP A 57 -4.69 -15.51 -1.35
C ASP A 57 -6.22 -15.36 -1.48
N MET A 58 -6.85 -14.61 -0.57
CA MET A 58 -8.30 -14.39 -0.57
C MET A 58 -8.77 -13.58 -1.77
N THR A 59 -7.96 -12.67 -2.28
CA THR A 59 -8.37 -11.69 -3.31
C THR A 59 -7.80 -12.00 -4.70
N GLU A 60 -7.12 -13.11 -4.88
CA GLU A 60 -6.46 -13.49 -6.14
C GLU A 60 -7.45 -13.64 -7.31
N ASP A 61 -8.69 -14.03 -7.03
CA ASP A 61 -9.76 -14.14 -8.01
C ASP A 61 -10.26 -12.78 -8.56
N ILE A 62 -10.02 -11.69 -7.81
CA ILE A 62 -10.32 -10.32 -8.28
C ILE A 62 -9.14 -9.77 -9.06
N LEU A 63 -7.96 -9.80 -8.48
CA LEU A 63 -6.74 -9.27 -9.08
C LEU A 63 -5.53 -10.05 -8.59
N PRO A 64 -4.72 -10.63 -9.50
CA PRO A 64 -3.46 -11.25 -9.12
C PRO A 64 -2.54 -10.27 -8.40
N ASN A 65 -1.73 -10.78 -7.50
CA ASN A 65 -0.78 -10.00 -6.70
C ASN A 65 0.68 -10.29 -7.09
N HIS A 66 1.61 -9.60 -6.44
CA HIS A 66 3.05 -9.72 -6.73
C HIS A 66 3.77 -10.79 -5.88
N MET A 67 3.10 -11.42 -4.93
CA MET A 67 3.71 -12.43 -4.07
C MET A 67 4.10 -13.67 -4.86
N ILE A 68 5.32 -14.17 -4.63
CA ILE A 68 5.81 -15.44 -5.17
C ILE A 68 5.77 -16.50 -4.09
N SER A 69 6.38 -16.23 -2.92
CA SER A 69 6.42 -17.16 -1.79
C SER A 69 6.65 -16.41 -0.47
N VAL A 70 6.19 -17.00 0.62
CA VAL A 70 6.54 -16.62 2.01
C VAL A 70 7.33 -17.72 2.73
N ASP A 71 7.60 -18.83 2.06
CA ASP A 71 8.47 -19.89 2.60
C ASP A 71 9.93 -19.50 2.34
N THR A 72 10.70 -19.37 3.40
CA THR A 72 12.13 -19.05 3.30
C THR A 72 12.95 -20.12 2.59
N LYS A 73 12.44 -21.35 2.46
CA LYS A 73 13.08 -22.43 1.68
C LYS A 73 13.13 -22.13 0.18
N ASP A 74 12.20 -21.33 -0.32
CA ASP A 74 12.18 -20.87 -1.72
C ASP A 74 13.11 -19.68 -1.96
N MET A 75 13.75 -19.16 -0.90
CA MET A 75 14.60 -17.97 -0.93
C MET A 75 16.08 -18.36 -0.83
N PRO A 76 17.02 -17.46 -1.18
CA PRO A 76 18.46 -17.70 -0.99
C PRO A 76 18.78 -18.10 0.46
N GLU A 77 19.85 -18.91 0.64
CA GLU A 77 20.30 -19.45 1.92
C GLU A 77 20.39 -18.40 3.05
N PHE A 78 20.75 -17.17 2.70
CA PHE A 78 20.80 -16.06 3.64
C PHE A 78 19.48 -15.84 4.39
N PHE A 79 18.34 -16.04 3.73
CA PHE A 79 17.01 -15.86 4.32
C PHE A 79 16.45 -17.11 5.01
N GLN A 80 17.15 -18.25 4.93
CA GLN A 80 16.71 -19.50 5.57
C GLN A 80 17.08 -19.58 7.07
N GLN A 81 17.58 -18.48 7.64
CA GLN A 81 17.84 -18.35 9.07
C GLN A 81 16.54 -18.09 9.84
N GLU A 82 16.43 -18.61 11.06
CA GLU A 82 15.26 -18.46 11.95
C GLU A 82 14.78 -16.98 12.07
N LYS A 83 15.71 -16.02 12.10
CA LYS A 83 15.37 -14.59 12.22
C LYS A 83 14.56 -14.03 11.05
N TYR A 84 14.50 -14.73 9.90
CA TYR A 84 13.74 -14.34 8.71
C TYR A 84 12.46 -15.14 8.52
N GLU A 85 12.32 -16.26 9.25
CA GLU A 85 11.20 -17.15 9.12
C GLU A 85 9.86 -16.47 9.44
N GLY A 86 8.87 -16.68 8.58
CA GLY A 86 7.51 -16.16 8.71
C GLY A 86 7.35 -14.67 8.47
N LYS A 87 8.44 -13.87 8.37
CA LYS A 87 8.38 -12.42 8.14
C LYS A 87 9.01 -11.95 6.83
N SER A 88 9.46 -12.90 6.01
CA SER A 88 9.99 -12.65 4.67
C SER A 88 8.94 -12.98 3.61
N MET A 89 8.93 -12.20 2.52
CA MET A 89 8.09 -12.43 1.36
C MET A 89 8.91 -12.17 0.10
N MET A 90 8.97 -13.16 -0.78
CA MET A 90 9.54 -13.02 -2.12
C MET A 90 8.46 -12.52 -3.07
N CYS A 91 8.75 -11.46 -3.82
CA CYS A 91 7.79 -10.75 -4.65
C CYS A 91 8.35 -10.51 -6.06
N LYS A 92 7.49 -10.47 -7.05
CA LYS A 92 7.81 -9.97 -8.39
C LYS A 92 8.17 -8.50 -8.34
N LYS A 93 9.13 -8.07 -9.15
CA LYS A 93 9.38 -6.66 -9.42
C LYS A 93 8.24 -6.11 -10.26
N LEU A 94 7.71 -4.95 -9.88
CA LEU A 94 6.66 -4.28 -10.61
C LEU A 94 7.08 -2.85 -10.94
N ASN A 95 6.62 -2.33 -12.08
CA ASN A 95 6.63 -0.89 -12.34
C ASN A 95 5.47 -0.25 -11.59
N MET A 96 5.77 0.40 -10.44
CA MET A 96 4.75 0.91 -9.53
C MET A 96 3.98 2.07 -10.14
N LEU A 97 2.66 2.04 -9.98
CA LEU A 97 1.80 3.13 -10.39
C LEU A 97 1.84 4.26 -9.34
N PRO A 98 1.97 5.53 -9.77
CA PRO A 98 2.19 6.67 -8.87
C PRO A 98 0.88 7.19 -8.23
N ILE A 99 -0.02 6.29 -7.87
CA ILE A 99 -1.30 6.58 -7.22
C ILE A 99 -1.43 5.72 -5.97
N GLU A 100 -1.77 6.34 -4.85
CA GLU A 100 -2.28 5.65 -3.68
C GLU A 100 -3.78 5.48 -3.82
N CYS A 101 -4.23 4.23 -3.91
CA CYS A 101 -5.63 3.88 -4.16
C CYS A 101 -6.35 3.70 -2.83
N ILE A 102 -6.99 4.76 -2.36
CA ILE A 102 -7.71 4.79 -1.10
C ILE A 102 -9.19 4.56 -1.37
N VAL A 103 -9.80 3.68 -0.59
CA VAL A 103 -11.25 3.44 -0.59
C VAL A 103 -11.80 3.64 0.82
N ARG A 104 -12.95 4.29 0.91
CA ARG A 104 -13.62 4.58 2.19
C ARG A 104 -15.04 4.01 2.18
N GLY A 105 -15.34 3.17 3.15
CA GLY A 105 -16.69 2.69 3.41
C GLY A 105 -17.37 3.44 4.57
N TYR A 106 -16.58 4.22 5.31
CA TYR A 106 -17.02 5.05 6.43
C TYR A 106 -16.34 6.43 6.32
N ILE A 107 -17.02 7.46 6.83
CA ILE A 107 -16.51 8.83 6.75
C ILE A 107 -15.69 9.16 8.00
N THR A 108 -14.35 9.06 7.89
CA THR A 108 -13.41 9.25 9.00
C THR A 108 -12.19 10.08 8.57
N GLY A 109 -11.42 10.55 9.54
CA GLY A 109 -10.09 11.15 9.32
C GLY A 109 -10.10 12.32 8.34
N SER A 110 -9.21 12.31 7.33
CA SER A 110 -9.11 13.37 6.32
C SER A 110 -10.38 13.48 5.46
N GLY A 111 -11.07 12.36 5.21
CA GLY A 111 -12.35 12.35 4.50
C GLY A 111 -13.43 13.10 5.27
N TRP A 112 -13.52 12.90 6.59
CA TRP A 112 -14.43 13.63 7.45
C TRP A 112 -14.15 15.15 7.46
N LYS A 113 -12.89 15.54 7.56
CA LYS A 113 -12.49 16.97 7.48
C LYS A 113 -12.93 17.61 6.17
N SER A 114 -12.64 16.95 5.04
CA SER A 114 -13.05 17.45 3.72
C SER A 114 -14.57 17.56 3.59
N TYR A 115 -15.32 16.58 4.08
CA TYR A 115 -16.78 16.62 4.10
C TYR A 115 -17.33 17.80 4.94
N GLN A 116 -16.76 18.07 6.11
CA GLN A 116 -17.14 19.21 6.94
C GLN A 116 -16.93 20.56 6.25
N GLU A 117 -15.91 20.68 5.41
CA GLU A 117 -15.57 21.93 4.72
C GLU A 117 -16.55 22.24 3.58
N ASN A 118 -16.94 21.24 2.80
CA ASN A 118 -17.67 21.50 1.55
C ASN A 118 -18.66 20.41 1.12
N GLY A 119 -18.91 19.40 1.97
CA GLY A 119 -19.82 18.29 1.68
C GLY A 119 -19.30 17.29 0.65
N THR A 120 -17.99 17.35 0.30
CA THR A 120 -17.39 16.46 -0.69
C THR A 120 -16.13 15.78 -0.17
N VAL A 121 -15.75 14.66 -0.80
CA VAL A 121 -14.44 14.01 -0.62
C VAL A 121 -13.88 13.68 -2.00
N CYS A 122 -12.69 14.18 -2.35
CA CYS A 122 -12.07 14.01 -3.67
C CYS A 122 -13.03 14.34 -4.83
N GLY A 123 -13.85 15.41 -4.69
CA GLY A 123 -14.82 15.83 -5.68
C GLY A 123 -16.15 15.03 -5.65
N ILE A 124 -16.27 13.98 -4.86
CA ILE A 124 -17.48 13.17 -4.71
C ILE A 124 -18.41 13.85 -3.70
N LYS A 125 -19.59 14.29 -4.15
CA LYS A 125 -20.63 14.84 -3.26
C LYS A 125 -21.25 13.72 -2.42
N LEU A 126 -21.26 13.92 -1.10
CA LEU A 126 -21.84 12.98 -0.15
C LEU A 126 -23.23 13.47 0.34
N PRO A 127 -24.07 12.56 0.88
CA PRO A 127 -25.32 12.95 1.49
C PRO A 127 -25.13 13.97 2.62
N GLU A 128 -26.13 14.85 2.79
CA GLU A 128 -26.14 15.80 3.90
C GLU A 128 -26.44 15.10 5.23
N GLY A 129 -25.92 15.66 6.32
CA GLY A 129 -26.20 15.21 7.67
C GLY A 129 -25.43 14.02 8.17
N LEU A 130 -24.37 13.58 7.42
CA LEU A 130 -23.46 12.57 7.91
C LEU A 130 -22.72 13.03 9.17
N LYS A 131 -22.48 12.11 10.08
CA LYS A 131 -21.66 12.27 11.28
C LYS A 131 -20.31 11.56 11.11
N GLU A 132 -19.33 11.95 11.90
CA GLU A 132 -18.05 11.25 11.92
C GLU A 132 -18.27 9.77 12.24
N SER A 133 -17.60 8.91 11.47
CA SER A 133 -17.68 7.45 11.51
C SER A 133 -18.98 6.85 10.96
N ASP A 134 -19.86 7.64 10.36
CA ASP A 134 -21.02 7.07 9.67
C ASP A 134 -20.59 6.18 8.50
N LYS A 135 -21.32 5.08 8.30
CA LYS A 135 -21.18 4.23 7.14
C LYS A 135 -21.69 4.95 5.91
N LEU A 136 -20.90 4.96 4.85
CA LEU A 136 -21.33 5.49 3.55
C LEU A 136 -22.34 4.55 2.88
N PRO A 137 -23.30 5.08 2.09
CA PRO A 137 -24.23 4.25 1.32
C PRO A 137 -23.52 3.27 0.39
N GLU A 138 -22.45 3.72 -0.25
CA GLU A 138 -21.53 2.91 -1.06
C GLU A 138 -20.09 3.31 -0.74
N PRO A 139 -19.14 2.38 -0.83
CA PRO A 139 -17.73 2.72 -0.73
C PRO A 139 -17.31 3.68 -1.83
N ILE A 140 -16.53 4.69 -1.49
CA ILE A 140 -16.03 5.70 -2.43
C ILE A 140 -14.53 5.53 -2.65
N TYR A 141 -14.10 5.71 -3.90
CA TYR A 141 -12.70 5.74 -4.30
C TYR A 141 -12.15 7.16 -4.17
N THR A 142 -11.17 7.35 -3.29
CA THR A 142 -10.59 8.65 -2.93
C THR A 142 -9.08 8.62 -3.12
N PRO A 143 -8.59 8.66 -4.38
CA PRO A 143 -7.16 8.51 -4.68
C PRO A 143 -6.35 9.66 -4.15
N SER A 144 -5.05 9.40 -3.99
CA SER A 144 -4.04 10.39 -3.63
C SER A 144 -2.84 10.21 -4.57
N THR A 145 -2.17 11.29 -4.91
CA THR A 145 -0.86 11.19 -5.57
C THR A 145 0.13 10.57 -4.61
N LYS A 146 1.07 9.81 -5.16
CA LYS A 146 2.24 9.40 -4.40
C LYS A 146 3.27 10.52 -4.54
N ALA A 147 3.39 11.34 -3.50
CA ALA A 147 4.26 12.51 -3.51
C ALA A 147 5.72 12.13 -3.79
N GLU A 148 6.42 12.99 -4.53
CA GLU A 148 7.87 12.92 -4.64
C GLU A 148 8.51 13.19 -3.26
N ILE A 149 9.79 12.80 -3.13
CA ILE A 149 10.50 12.91 -1.84
C ILE A 149 10.54 14.37 -1.39
N GLY A 150 9.85 14.68 -0.30
CA GLY A 150 9.79 16.02 0.28
C GLY A 150 8.42 16.67 0.27
N ASP A 151 7.49 16.16 -0.55
CA ASP A 151 6.11 16.65 -0.63
C ASP A 151 5.16 15.74 0.16
N HIS A 152 3.95 16.23 0.40
CA HIS A 152 2.88 15.45 1.01
C HIS A 152 1.99 14.84 -0.06
N ASP A 153 1.49 13.62 0.22
CA ASP A 153 0.48 12.96 -0.61
C ASP A 153 -0.76 13.86 -0.69
N GLU A 154 -1.19 14.21 -1.91
CA GLU A 154 -2.35 15.07 -2.13
C GLU A 154 -3.56 14.25 -2.55
N ASN A 155 -4.68 14.43 -1.85
CA ASN A 155 -5.95 13.87 -2.28
C ASN A 155 -6.37 14.50 -3.61
N ILE A 156 -6.72 13.67 -4.59
CA ILE A 156 -7.09 14.09 -5.93
C ILE A 156 -8.44 13.51 -6.33
N SER A 157 -9.12 14.14 -7.31
CA SER A 157 -10.32 13.56 -7.90
C SER A 157 -9.96 12.39 -8.83
N TYR A 158 -10.99 11.65 -9.24
CA TYR A 158 -10.82 10.60 -10.26
C TYR A 158 -10.26 11.18 -11.57
N GLU A 159 -10.76 12.30 -12.05
CA GLU A 159 -10.31 12.97 -13.27
C GLU A 159 -8.84 13.39 -13.16
N GLN A 160 -8.46 13.97 -12.02
CA GLN A 160 -7.07 14.32 -11.76
C GLN A 160 -6.16 13.09 -11.70
N SER A 161 -6.66 11.92 -11.24
CA SER A 161 -5.90 10.67 -11.29
C SER A 161 -5.67 10.17 -12.71
N VAL A 162 -6.64 10.38 -13.63
CA VAL A 162 -6.48 10.10 -15.06
C VAL A 162 -5.35 10.95 -15.65
N ASP A 163 -5.39 12.26 -15.41
CA ASP A 163 -4.37 13.20 -15.92
C ASP A 163 -2.98 12.89 -15.33
N HIS A 164 -2.93 12.51 -14.06
CA HIS A 164 -1.68 12.14 -13.40
C HIS A 164 -1.08 10.87 -14.03
N LEU A 165 -1.88 9.83 -14.21
CA LEU A 165 -1.43 8.58 -14.85
C LEU A 165 -1.04 8.78 -16.31
N GLU A 166 -1.72 9.66 -17.04
CA GLU A 166 -1.40 9.97 -18.45
C GLU A 166 0.01 10.55 -18.62
N LYS A 167 0.51 11.32 -17.62
CA LYS A 167 1.88 11.86 -17.63
C LYS A 167 2.94 10.77 -17.56
N TYR A 168 2.70 9.70 -16.80
CA TYR A 168 3.65 8.59 -16.61
C TYR A 168 3.44 7.44 -17.60
N PHE A 169 2.21 7.29 -18.11
CA PHE A 169 1.81 6.21 -19.01
C PHE A 169 0.97 6.78 -20.18
N PRO A 170 1.61 7.51 -21.11
CA PRO A 170 0.92 8.16 -22.22
C PRO A 170 0.02 7.20 -23.02
N GLY A 171 -1.22 7.60 -23.26
CA GLY A 171 -2.24 6.82 -23.96
C GLY A 171 -2.94 5.76 -23.10
N ARG A 172 -2.55 5.61 -21.80
CA ARG A 172 -3.15 4.62 -20.89
C ARG A 172 -3.76 5.23 -19.63
N GLY A 173 -3.66 6.53 -19.44
CA GLY A 173 -4.07 7.17 -18.20
C GLY A 173 -5.51 6.83 -17.79
N LYS A 174 -6.45 6.96 -18.72
CA LYS A 174 -7.87 6.64 -18.48
C LYS A 174 -8.09 5.14 -18.19
N GLU A 175 -7.51 4.26 -19.01
CA GLU A 175 -7.62 2.80 -18.82
C GLU A 175 -7.12 2.39 -17.44
N LEU A 176 -5.95 2.90 -17.05
CA LEU A 176 -5.35 2.57 -15.75
C LEU A 176 -6.19 3.13 -14.60
N ALA A 177 -6.63 4.38 -14.67
CA ALA A 177 -7.46 4.98 -13.62
C ALA A 177 -8.78 4.23 -13.40
N GLU A 178 -9.46 3.82 -14.49
CA GLU A 178 -10.68 3.00 -14.41
C GLU A 178 -10.39 1.67 -13.71
N LYS A 179 -9.37 0.95 -14.15
CA LYS A 179 -8.98 -0.33 -13.53
C LYS A 179 -8.56 -0.19 -12.07
N LEU A 180 -7.83 0.87 -11.72
CA LEU A 180 -7.43 1.13 -10.34
C LEU A 180 -8.66 1.35 -9.45
N ARG A 181 -9.58 2.22 -9.88
CA ARG A 181 -10.83 2.48 -9.15
C ARG A 181 -11.64 1.20 -8.95
N ASP A 182 -11.91 0.49 -10.03
CA ASP A 182 -12.81 -0.66 -10.02
C ASP A 182 -12.22 -1.81 -9.19
N ASN A 183 -10.94 -2.12 -9.36
CA ASN A 183 -10.25 -3.14 -8.56
C ASN A 183 -10.18 -2.74 -7.08
N THR A 184 -9.88 -1.47 -6.77
CA THR A 184 -9.82 -0.97 -5.39
C THR A 184 -11.15 -1.17 -4.68
N ILE A 185 -12.27 -0.80 -5.33
CA ILE A 185 -13.61 -0.97 -4.77
C ILE A 185 -13.95 -2.46 -4.61
N ALA A 186 -13.64 -3.29 -5.62
CA ALA A 186 -13.93 -4.73 -5.56
C ALA A 186 -13.14 -5.42 -4.44
N LEU A 187 -11.83 -5.16 -4.33
CA LEU A 187 -10.97 -5.67 -3.27
C LEU A 187 -11.50 -5.26 -1.88
N TYR A 188 -11.83 -3.97 -1.71
CA TYR A 188 -12.37 -3.47 -0.46
C TYR A 188 -13.66 -4.18 -0.08
N LYS A 189 -14.65 -4.25 -0.98
CA LYS A 189 -15.95 -4.88 -0.71
C LYS A 189 -15.76 -6.31 -0.21
N LYS A 190 -14.96 -7.12 -0.91
CA LYS A 190 -14.68 -8.50 -0.51
C LYS A 190 -14.00 -8.60 0.86
N CYS A 191 -12.96 -7.79 1.09
CA CYS A 191 -12.24 -7.80 2.36
C CYS A 191 -13.12 -7.32 3.53
N ALA A 192 -13.88 -6.23 3.33
CA ALA A 192 -14.76 -5.66 4.35
C ALA A 192 -15.91 -6.61 4.72
N GLU A 193 -16.51 -7.28 3.73
CA GLU A 193 -17.54 -8.28 3.95
C GLU A 193 -17.02 -9.46 4.78
N TYR A 194 -15.86 -10.00 4.42
CA TYR A 194 -15.23 -11.06 5.21
C TYR A 194 -14.87 -10.61 6.62
N ALA A 195 -14.23 -9.44 6.78
CA ALA A 195 -13.85 -8.91 8.09
C ALA A 195 -15.05 -8.73 9.00
N LEU A 196 -16.17 -8.28 8.44
CA LEU A 196 -17.43 -8.12 9.19
C LEU A 196 -17.94 -9.45 9.76
N THR A 197 -17.76 -10.59 9.06
CA THR A 197 -18.09 -11.92 9.61
C THR A 197 -17.25 -12.30 10.83
N LYS A 198 -16.13 -11.60 11.04
CA LYS A 198 -15.24 -11.75 12.21
C LYS A 198 -15.44 -10.66 13.26
N GLY A 199 -16.45 -9.82 13.10
CA GLY A 199 -16.72 -8.68 13.99
C GLY A 199 -15.78 -7.50 13.81
N ILE A 200 -15.06 -7.42 12.66
CA ILE A 200 -14.10 -6.35 12.35
C ILE A 200 -14.70 -5.45 11.27
N ILE A 201 -14.70 -4.15 11.52
CA ILE A 201 -15.05 -3.13 10.53
C ILE A 201 -13.78 -2.61 9.88
N ILE A 202 -13.67 -2.76 8.55
CA ILE A 202 -12.65 -2.06 7.76
C ILE A 202 -13.27 -0.73 7.33
N ALA A 203 -12.94 0.36 8.02
CA ALA A 203 -13.51 1.67 7.73
C ALA A 203 -13.01 2.24 6.41
N ASP A 204 -11.72 2.15 6.18
CA ASP A 204 -11.03 2.50 4.94
C ASP A 204 -9.81 1.59 4.74
N THR A 205 -9.26 1.62 3.54
CA THR A 205 -7.97 0.99 3.27
C THR A 205 -7.28 1.65 2.09
N LYS A 206 -5.98 1.41 1.97
CA LYS A 206 -5.12 1.90 0.91
C LYS A 206 -4.43 0.74 0.21
N PHE A 207 -4.58 0.69 -1.11
CA PHE A 207 -3.87 -0.25 -1.97
C PHE A 207 -2.81 0.47 -2.79
N GLU A 208 -1.74 -0.23 -3.12
CA GLU A 208 -0.78 0.13 -4.15
C GLU A 208 -0.77 -0.93 -5.24
N PHE A 209 -0.58 -0.49 -6.47
CA PHE A 209 -0.57 -1.35 -7.64
C PHE A 209 0.67 -1.07 -8.48
N GLY A 210 1.07 -2.06 -9.25
CA GLY A 210 2.12 -1.93 -10.25
C GLY A 210 1.82 -2.76 -11.48
N LEU A 211 2.57 -2.50 -12.55
CA LEU A 211 2.50 -3.25 -13.80
C LEU A 211 3.58 -4.33 -13.82
N ASP A 212 3.21 -5.53 -14.21
CA ASP A 212 4.16 -6.58 -14.55
C ASP A 212 4.82 -6.32 -15.91
N GLU A 213 5.74 -7.18 -16.33
CA GLU A 213 6.47 -7.10 -17.60
C GLU A 213 5.57 -7.09 -18.85
N ASN A 214 4.34 -7.60 -18.72
CA ASN A 214 3.35 -7.63 -19.79
C ASN A 214 2.38 -6.43 -19.73
N GLY A 215 2.59 -5.50 -18.77
CA GLY A 215 1.74 -4.33 -18.57
C GLY A 215 0.42 -4.63 -17.86
N ASN A 216 0.28 -5.80 -17.21
CA ASN A 216 -0.89 -6.15 -16.42
C ASN A 216 -0.78 -5.61 -15.00
N ILE A 217 -1.88 -5.10 -14.48
CA ILE A 217 -1.96 -4.59 -13.11
C ILE A 217 -1.87 -5.76 -12.12
N LYS A 218 -1.07 -5.56 -11.06
CA LYS A 218 -0.94 -6.45 -9.91
C LYS A 218 -1.09 -5.66 -8.62
N THR A 219 -1.70 -6.27 -7.61
CA THR A 219 -1.70 -5.72 -6.26
C THR A 219 -0.31 -5.88 -5.64
N SER A 220 0.16 -4.84 -4.95
CA SER A 220 1.45 -4.79 -4.28
C SER A 220 1.31 -4.47 -2.79
N ILE A 221 2.32 -4.82 -2.01
CA ILE A 221 2.52 -4.26 -0.68
C ILE A 221 3.07 -2.84 -0.83
N PRO A 222 2.56 -1.86 -0.06
CA PRO A 222 3.07 -0.49 -0.10
C PRO A 222 4.57 -0.39 0.08
N LEU A 223 5.25 0.18 -0.92
CA LEU A 223 6.68 0.47 -0.91
C LEU A 223 6.87 1.96 -0.61
N LYS A 224 6.68 2.38 0.66
CA LYS A 224 7.02 3.78 1.02
C LYS A 224 8.52 4.00 0.84
N GLU A 225 8.88 5.02 0.07
CA GLU A 225 10.27 5.44 -0.07
C GLU A 225 10.74 6.13 1.22
N PRO A 226 11.97 5.83 1.71
CA PRO A 226 12.53 6.59 2.81
C PRO A 226 12.72 8.04 2.34
N LYS A 227 12.37 9.01 3.20
CA LYS A 227 12.77 10.40 2.97
C LYS A 227 14.31 10.42 2.87
N LYS A 228 14.86 10.98 1.79
CA LYS A 228 16.30 11.25 1.73
C LYS A 228 16.60 12.23 2.87
N GLU A 229 17.45 11.81 3.81
CA GLU A 229 18.09 12.76 4.72
C GLU A 229 18.85 13.76 3.85
N GLU A 230 18.52 15.03 3.98
CA GLU A 230 19.38 16.10 3.48
C GLU A 230 20.75 15.89 4.13
N GLN A 231 21.74 15.53 3.33
CA GLN A 231 23.14 15.69 3.72
C GLN A 231 23.33 17.20 3.98
N LYS A 232 23.17 17.59 5.24
CA LYS A 232 23.68 18.88 5.69
C LYS A 232 25.17 18.85 5.47
N ASN A 233 25.60 19.47 4.37
CA ASN A 233 26.99 19.83 4.15
C ASN A 233 27.41 20.74 5.33
N ASN A 234 27.99 20.15 6.35
CA ASN A 234 28.80 20.87 7.32
C ASN A 234 30.16 21.16 6.68
N ASN A 235 30.18 22.09 5.75
CA ASN A 235 31.37 22.86 5.44
C ASN A 235 31.28 24.18 6.20
N LYS A 236 31.85 24.19 7.41
CA LYS A 236 32.59 25.35 7.97
C LYS A 236 33.45 24.87 9.15
#